data_a96cb7915a3f59453b6045eab1534cd6
#
_entry.id   a96cb7915a3f59453b6045eab1534cd6
#
_cell.length_a   1.000
_cell.length_b   1.000
_cell.length_c   1.000
_cell.angle_alpha   90.00
_cell.angle_beta   90.00
_cell.angle_gamma   90.00
#
_symmetry.space_group_name_H-M   'P 1'
#
loop_
_entity.id
_entity.type
_entity.pdbx_description
1 polymer ?
#
loop_
_entity_poly.entity_id
_entity_poly.type
_entity_poly.pdbx_seq_one_letter_code
_entity_poly.pdbx_strand_id
1 'polypeptide(L)'
;MLPYQTGFFDYSLPEDLHTEYKTCNEGKIPNDLWKTISAFANADGGKVSLGVTPDNKPIGLTTEQLDRVQRDLLSLCQNSFNYPIVPEIQMVGNVVTAYISPAPSQVRPIYSKSRGASKGAYIRIGSSNVEITDEIRNQFAMAARGGAELIEFSGLHYENCFDMVVVNEYLSAISQSRGNIYQDLSTTDILIKLRAINHSGNPTLFGLLAFSKNNILQENTAPTVNIAITQYATDSKVNISDPNETFIDDREFNGNVISQFKSTANHLRSKLPIRGLIDPQGLRQEYLSIPEIAIREALANAIAHRDYGTYSSRIQIDIYADRIEIINPGRSLVPIERIDETPSVSRNPTLMSFLKDFHITEQRARGIKTIRDSLNS
;
A
#
# COMPACT_ATOMS: atom_id res chain seq x y z
N MET A 1 -7.38 -11.08 18.78
CA MET A 1 -6.42 -11.20 19.90
C MET A 1 -5.04 -11.10 19.31
N LEU A 2 -4.33 -9.99 19.55
CA LEU A 2 -2.96 -9.82 19.08
C LEU A 2 -2.03 -10.76 19.87
N PRO A 3 -1.01 -11.39 19.26
CA PRO A 3 -0.11 -12.31 19.91
C PRO A 3 0.99 -11.55 20.68
N TYR A 4 0.60 -10.79 21.69
CA TYR A 4 1.54 -10.26 22.69
C TYR A 4 1.45 -11.10 23.97
N GLN A 5 1.71 -12.40 23.84
CA GLN A 5 1.87 -13.26 24.99
C GLN A 5 3.36 -13.50 25.29
N THR A 6 3.79 -12.96 26.44
CA THR A 6 4.89 -13.48 27.26
C THR A 6 6.22 -13.70 26.56
N GLY A 7 6.77 -12.67 25.94
CA GLY A 7 8.21 -12.58 25.70
C GLY A 7 8.81 -11.60 26.68
N PHE A 8 9.89 -11.96 27.38
CA PHE A 8 10.73 -11.04 28.12
C PHE A 8 10.95 -9.78 27.27
N PHE A 9 10.65 -8.59 27.82
CA PHE A 9 10.95 -7.33 27.13
C PHE A 9 12.47 -7.24 26.98
N ASP A 10 12.95 -7.51 25.78
CA ASP A 10 14.35 -7.39 25.45
C ASP A 10 14.65 -5.93 25.10
N TYR A 11 15.15 -5.19 26.08
CA TYR A 11 15.64 -3.81 25.86
C TYR A 11 17.01 -3.79 25.17
N SER A 12 17.56 -4.93 24.76
CA SER A 12 18.83 -5.00 24.04
C SER A 12 18.72 -4.58 22.58
N LEU A 13 17.49 -4.54 22.04
CA LEU A 13 17.25 -4.14 20.65
C LEU A 13 17.28 -2.62 20.51
N PRO A 14 17.89 -2.08 19.45
CA PRO A 14 17.89 -0.64 19.18
C PRO A 14 16.48 -0.12 18.87
N GLU A 15 16.30 1.19 18.97
CA GLU A 15 15.10 1.85 18.46
C GLU A 15 14.96 1.61 16.95
N ASP A 16 13.73 1.36 16.51
CA ASP A 16 13.40 1.07 15.12
C ASP A 16 12.12 1.82 14.65
N LEU A 17 11.53 1.38 13.55
CA LEU A 17 10.30 1.94 13.00
C LEU A 17 9.12 1.84 13.99
N HIS A 18 9.10 0.82 14.85
CA HIS A 18 7.98 0.49 15.74
C HIS A 18 8.32 0.56 17.24
N THR A 19 9.55 0.93 17.60
CA THR A 19 10.00 0.93 18.98
C THR A 19 10.71 2.24 19.32
N GLU A 20 10.35 2.82 20.46
CA GLU A 20 10.97 4.04 21.02
C GLU A 20 11.16 3.89 22.52
N TYR A 21 12.30 4.36 23.03
CA TYR A 21 12.61 4.39 24.46
C TYR A 21 12.67 5.83 24.96
N LYS A 22 12.08 6.10 26.11
CA LYS A 22 12.07 7.44 26.69
C LYS A 22 12.36 7.39 28.19
N THR A 23 13.29 8.23 28.60
CA THR A 23 13.59 8.43 30.02
C THR A 23 12.49 9.27 30.70
N CYS A 24 12.03 8.84 31.86
CA CYS A 24 11.04 9.56 32.67
C CYS A 24 11.70 10.05 33.95
N ASN A 25 12.37 11.20 33.91
CA ASN A 25 13.04 11.77 35.07
C ASN A 25 12.01 12.11 36.15
N GLU A 26 12.25 11.66 37.39
CA GLU A 26 11.35 11.89 38.54
C GLU A 26 9.89 11.41 38.28
N GLY A 27 9.68 10.46 37.40
CA GLY A 27 8.34 9.99 37.06
C GLY A 27 7.52 10.97 36.22
N LYS A 28 8.16 11.86 35.47
CA LYS A 28 7.50 12.78 34.52
C LYS A 28 7.73 12.31 33.08
N ILE A 29 6.69 12.33 32.28
CA ILE A 29 6.80 12.04 30.85
C ILE A 29 7.62 13.15 30.13
N PRO A 30 8.43 12.81 29.10
CA PRO A 30 9.19 13.81 28.34
C PRO A 30 8.28 14.81 27.63
N ASN A 31 8.70 16.08 27.60
CA ASN A 31 7.95 17.14 26.94
C ASN A 31 7.76 16.93 25.43
N ASP A 32 8.59 16.13 24.79
CA ASP A 32 8.55 15.82 23.37
C ASP A 32 7.86 14.48 23.04
N LEU A 33 7.34 13.77 24.05
CA LEU A 33 6.66 12.48 23.89
C LEU A 33 5.49 12.56 22.89
N TRP A 34 4.82 13.71 22.83
CA TRP A 34 3.74 13.93 21.87
C TRP A 34 4.19 13.77 20.40
N LYS A 35 5.47 14.04 20.06
CA LYS A 35 6.02 13.83 18.71
C LYS A 35 6.02 12.34 18.36
N THR A 36 6.48 11.50 19.27
CA THR A 36 6.51 10.04 19.12
C THR A 36 5.10 9.48 18.98
N ILE A 37 4.15 9.94 19.82
CA ILE A 37 2.75 9.48 19.73
C ILE A 37 2.12 9.91 18.41
N SER A 38 2.31 11.16 17.98
CA SER A 38 1.86 11.64 16.67
C SER A 38 2.48 10.82 15.54
N ALA A 39 3.80 10.55 15.62
CA ALA A 39 4.52 9.84 14.59
C ALA A 39 4.03 8.39 14.43
N PHE A 40 3.81 7.67 15.53
CA PHE A 40 3.26 6.31 15.49
C PHE A 40 1.80 6.28 14.99
N ALA A 41 0.96 7.22 15.46
CA ALA A 41 -0.43 7.30 15.02
C ALA A 41 -0.58 7.63 13.53
N ASN A 42 0.37 8.36 12.95
CA ASN A 42 0.41 8.71 11.52
C ASN A 42 1.12 7.67 10.64
N ALA A 43 1.84 6.73 11.23
CA ALA A 43 2.50 5.61 10.55
C ALA A 43 1.73 4.29 10.78
N ASP A 44 2.47 3.22 10.98
CA ASP A 44 1.94 1.86 11.17
C ASP A 44 1.77 1.48 12.66
N GLY A 45 1.76 2.49 13.52
CA GLY A 45 1.74 2.29 14.96
C GLY A 45 3.11 2.02 15.53
N GLY A 46 3.17 1.80 16.85
CA GLY A 46 4.44 1.48 17.51
C GLY A 46 4.33 1.44 19.02
N LYS A 47 5.40 0.99 19.63
CA LYS A 47 5.55 0.81 21.06
C LYS A 47 6.50 1.87 21.63
N VAL A 48 6.07 2.58 22.67
CA VAL A 48 6.94 3.45 23.43
C VAL A 48 7.09 2.91 24.85
N SER A 49 8.35 2.74 25.30
CA SER A 49 8.66 2.30 26.65
C SER A 49 9.20 3.49 27.46
N LEU A 50 8.48 3.83 28.52
CA LEU A 50 8.70 4.98 29.39
C LEU A 50 9.40 4.55 30.67
N GLY A 51 10.53 5.17 31.01
CA GLY A 51 11.40 4.78 32.12
C GLY A 51 12.61 3.95 31.68
N VAL A 52 13.01 4.10 30.41
CA VAL A 52 14.20 3.46 29.83
C VAL A 52 15.19 4.53 29.37
N THR A 53 16.46 4.34 29.67
CA THR A 53 17.54 5.25 29.23
C THR A 53 17.87 5.05 27.75
N PRO A 54 18.60 5.99 27.11
CA PRO A 54 19.11 5.80 25.76
C PRO A 54 20.01 4.56 25.59
N ASP A 55 20.64 4.08 26.66
CA ASP A 55 21.44 2.85 26.69
C ASP A 55 20.57 1.60 26.90
N ASN A 56 19.27 1.70 26.71
CA ASN A 56 18.29 0.61 26.83
C ASN A 56 18.22 -0.01 28.26
N LYS A 57 18.48 0.79 29.31
CA LYS A 57 18.42 0.34 30.70
C LYS A 57 17.22 0.93 31.42
N PRO A 58 16.43 0.11 32.15
CA PRO A 58 15.36 0.63 33.02
C PRO A 58 15.92 1.53 34.12
N ILE A 59 15.28 2.68 34.36
CA ILE A 59 15.70 3.63 35.42
C ILE A 59 15.15 3.27 36.80
N GLY A 60 14.27 2.26 36.89
CA GLY A 60 13.73 1.80 38.17
C GLY A 60 12.69 2.74 38.78
N LEU A 61 11.64 3.08 38.04
CA LEU A 61 10.53 3.91 38.54
C LEU A 61 9.86 3.26 39.75
N THR A 62 9.52 4.07 40.77
CA THR A 62 8.71 3.61 41.90
C THR A 62 7.25 3.42 41.51
N THR A 63 6.47 2.70 42.32
CA THR A 63 5.04 2.49 42.06
C THR A 63 4.26 3.80 41.88
N GLU A 64 4.52 4.82 42.71
CA GLU A 64 3.88 6.13 42.55
C GLU A 64 4.27 6.83 41.24
N GLN A 65 5.53 6.67 40.81
CA GLN A 65 6.03 7.22 39.57
C GLN A 65 5.42 6.51 38.36
N LEU A 66 5.28 5.19 38.41
CA LEU A 66 4.60 4.39 37.39
C LEU A 66 3.14 4.86 37.21
N ASP A 67 2.39 5.03 38.31
CA ASP A 67 1.00 5.52 38.27
C ASP A 67 0.91 6.92 37.70
N ARG A 68 1.87 7.79 38.01
CA ARG A 68 1.94 9.15 37.46
C ARG A 68 2.20 9.12 35.96
N VAL A 69 3.23 8.39 35.52
CA VAL A 69 3.59 8.25 34.10
C VAL A 69 2.40 7.74 33.29
N GLN A 70 1.68 6.74 33.81
CA GLN A 70 0.51 6.20 33.15
C GLN A 70 -0.62 7.23 33.02
N ARG A 71 -0.93 7.95 34.08
CA ARG A 71 -1.98 9.01 34.06
C ARG A 71 -1.63 10.15 33.12
N ASP A 72 -0.38 10.62 33.16
CA ASP A 72 0.10 11.71 32.30
C ASP A 72 0.10 11.30 30.84
N LEU A 73 0.49 10.06 30.52
CA LEU A 73 0.41 9.48 29.17
C LEU A 73 -1.03 9.41 28.67
N LEU A 74 -1.96 8.89 29.47
CA LEU A 74 -3.38 8.84 29.12
C LEU A 74 -3.96 10.22 28.87
N SER A 75 -3.65 11.18 29.75
CA SER A 75 -4.07 12.57 29.59
C SER A 75 -3.52 13.19 28.30
N LEU A 76 -2.24 12.96 27.99
CA LEU A 76 -1.62 13.41 26.76
C LEU A 76 -2.33 12.83 25.54
N CYS A 77 -2.56 11.53 25.50
CA CYS A 77 -3.20 10.83 24.39
C CYS A 77 -4.65 11.28 24.16
N GLN A 78 -5.41 11.48 25.22
CA GLN A 78 -6.83 11.82 25.12
C GLN A 78 -7.09 13.29 24.80
N ASN A 79 -6.26 14.21 25.34
CA ASN A 79 -6.61 15.64 25.35
C ASN A 79 -5.77 16.49 24.39
N SER A 80 -4.54 16.08 24.07
CA SER A 80 -3.58 16.97 23.40
C SER A 80 -3.59 16.88 21.88
N PHE A 81 -4.26 15.87 21.29
CA PHE A 81 -4.32 15.68 19.83
C PHE A 81 -5.68 16.06 19.25
N ASN A 82 -5.71 16.37 17.94
CA ASN A 82 -6.94 16.65 17.19
C ASN A 82 -7.92 15.46 17.18
N TYR A 83 -7.43 14.26 17.39
CA TYR A 83 -8.20 13.03 17.56
C TYR A 83 -7.72 12.28 18.79
N PRO A 84 -8.62 11.80 19.68
CA PRO A 84 -8.22 11.09 20.90
C PRO A 84 -7.56 9.76 20.54
N ILE A 85 -6.42 9.49 21.14
CA ILE A 85 -5.67 8.25 20.99
C ILE A 85 -5.92 7.38 22.22
N VAL A 86 -6.22 6.11 22.03
CA VAL A 86 -6.38 5.13 23.11
C VAL A 86 -5.19 4.18 23.08
N PRO A 87 -4.17 4.39 23.92
CA PRO A 87 -3.01 3.48 23.98
C PRO A 87 -3.35 2.20 24.72
N GLU A 88 -2.78 1.08 24.27
CA GLU A 88 -2.75 -0.15 25.05
C GLU A 88 -1.54 -0.10 25.98
N ILE A 89 -1.78 -0.06 27.30
CA ILE A 89 -0.71 0.14 28.29
C ILE A 89 -0.45 -1.16 29.05
N GLN A 90 0.83 -1.50 29.18
CA GLN A 90 1.32 -2.60 30.00
C GLN A 90 2.42 -2.09 30.91
N MET A 91 2.40 -2.55 32.18
CA MET A 91 3.49 -2.34 33.10
C MET A 91 4.33 -3.62 33.20
N VAL A 92 5.61 -3.53 32.88
CA VAL A 92 6.55 -4.66 32.94
C VAL A 92 7.72 -4.25 33.82
N GLY A 93 7.80 -4.86 35.01
CA GLY A 93 8.75 -4.41 36.02
C GLY A 93 8.52 -2.93 36.38
N ASN A 94 9.57 -2.13 36.29
CA ASN A 94 9.54 -0.71 36.62
C ASN A 94 9.48 0.21 35.38
N VAL A 95 8.82 -0.24 34.30
CA VAL A 95 8.67 0.46 33.02
C VAL A 95 7.21 0.45 32.59
N VAL A 96 6.73 1.60 32.09
CA VAL A 96 5.41 1.71 31.45
C VAL A 96 5.60 1.59 29.94
N THR A 97 5.05 0.56 29.35
CA THR A 97 5.07 0.39 27.88
C THR A 97 3.68 0.63 27.31
N ALA A 98 3.60 1.47 26.29
CA ALA A 98 2.35 1.78 25.61
C ALA A 98 2.47 1.47 24.12
N TYR A 99 1.48 0.76 23.58
CA TYR A 99 1.31 0.58 22.15
C TYR A 99 0.33 1.63 21.62
N ILE A 100 0.78 2.35 20.60
CA ILE A 100 0.00 3.36 19.88
C ILE A 100 -0.44 2.76 18.56
N SER A 101 -1.72 2.51 18.41
CA SER A 101 -2.27 1.99 17.15
C SER A 101 -2.25 3.05 16.04
N PRO A 102 -2.13 2.65 14.77
CA PRO A 102 -2.33 3.55 13.64
C PRO A 102 -3.70 4.23 13.73
N ALA A 103 -3.74 5.55 13.57
CA ALA A 103 -5.01 6.27 13.51
C ALA A 103 -5.78 5.94 12.21
N PRO A 104 -7.12 5.97 12.21
CA PRO A 104 -7.90 5.82 10.99
C PRO A 104 -7.50 6.86 9.94
N SER A 105 -7.48 6.47 8.65
CA SER A 105 -7.06 7.35 7.54
C SER A 105 -7.87 8.65 7.46
N GLN A 106 -9.15 8.60 7.86
CA GLN A 106 -10.07 9.74 7.82
C GLN A 106 -9.71 10.87 8.79
N VAL A 107 -8.93 10.58 9.82
CA VAL A 107 -8.57 11.56 10.86
C VAL A 107 -7.10 11.97 10.82
N ARG A 108 -6.30 11.34 9.94
CA ARG A 108 -4.89 11.73 9.73
C ARG A 108 -4.79 13.04 8.93
N PRO A 109 -3.80 13.88 9.21
CA PRO A 109 -2.73 13.67 10.18
C PRO A 109 -3.19 13.90 11.62
N ILE A 110 -2.67 13.09 12.54
CA ILE A 110 -2.77 13.32 13.96
C ILE A 110 -1.73 14.37 14.34
N TYR A 111 -2.16 15.44 14.99
CA TYR A 111 -1.29 16.55 15.37
C TYR A 111 -1.62 17.08 16.76
N SER A 112 -0.64 17.71 17.40
CA SER A 112 -0.83 18.42 18.66
C SER A 112 -1.69 19.66 18.47
N LYS A 113 -2.83 19.76 19.18
CA LYS A 113 -3.75 20.92 19.14
C LYS A 113 -3.04 22.25 19.39
N SER A 114 -2.10 22.27 20.34
CA SER A 114 -1.38 23.50 20.73
C SER A 114 -0.45 24.02 19.64
N ARG A 115 -0.03 23.17 18.68
CA ARG A 115 0.91 23.52 17.62
C ARG A 115 0.27 23.58 16.23
N GLY A 116 -0.96 23.07 16.09
CA GLY A 116 -1.69 23.03 14.84
C GLY A 116 -1.16 22.00 13.84
N ALA A 117 -1.88 21.80 12.75
CA ALA A 117 -1.59 20.77 11.77
C ALA A 117 -0.26 20.98 11.02
N SER A 118 0.21 22.23 10.89
CA SER A 118 1.43 22.57 10.13
C SER A 118 2.71 22.21 10.85
N LYS A 119 2.75 22.35 12.20
CA LYS A 119 3.97 22.16 13.02
C LYS A 119 3.80 21.11 14.12
N GLY A 120 2.63 20.55 14.26
CA GLY A 120 2.27 19.61 15.33
C GLY A 120 2.11 18.18 14.87
N ALA A 121 2.34 17.87 13.60
CA ALA A 121 2.17 16.55 13.00
C ALA A 121 3.53 15.92 12.66
N TYR A 122 3.74 14.68 13.10
CA TYR A 122 4.96 13.91 12.87
C TYR A 122 4.61 12.54 12.27
N ILE A 123 5.57 11.97 11.52
CA ILE A 123 5.49 10.60 10.99
C ILE A 123 6.79 9.86 11.34
N ARG A 124 6.69 8.55 11.54
CA ARG A 124 7.85 7.70 11.82
C ARG A 124 8.54 7.30 10.53
N ILE A 125 9.83 7.58 10.42
CA ILE A 125 10.70 7.17 9.31
C ILE A 125 11.96 6.55 9.90
N GLY A 126 12.10 5.23 9.79
CA GLY A 126 13.14 4.51 10.53
C GLY A 126 12.97 4.71 12.03
N SER A 127 14.05 5.04 12.75
CA SER A 127 14.03 5.36 14.17
C SER A 127 13.76 6.84 14.49
N SER A 128 13.39 7.68 13.48
CA SER A 128 13.25 9.12 13.65
C SER A 128 11.79 9.59 13.54
N ASN A 129 11.41 10.55 14.37
CA ASN A 129 10.15 11.28 14.28
C ASN A 129 10.36 12.52 13.40
N VAL A 130 9.81 12.49 12.17
CA VAL A 130 10.00 13.54 11.16
C VAL A 130 8.72 14.37 11.05
N GLU A 131 8.83 15.68 10.97
CA GLU A 131 7.69 16.57 10.73
C GLU A 131 7.06 16.29 9.38
N ILE A 132 5.72 16.25 9.32
CA ILE A 132 4.97 15.93 8.12
C ILE A 132 5.06 17.09 7.12
N THR A 133 5.56 16.80 5.91
CA THR A 133 5.61 17.76 4.79
C THR A 133 4.20 17.99 4.19
N ASP A 134 4.08 19.02 3.35
CA ASP A 134 2.81 19.30 2.66
C ASP A 134 2.42 18.16 1.70
N GLU A 135 3.39 17.47 1.10
CA GLU A 135 3.15 16.30 0.25
C GLU A 135 2.50 15.16 1.04
N ILE A 136 3.05 14.83 2.22
CA ILE A 136 2.51 13.78 3.10
C ILE A 136 1.13 14.19 3.61
N ARG A 137 0.93 15.48 3.92
CA ARG A 137 -0.36 16.01 4.35
C ARG A 137 -1.41 15.87 3.25
N ASN A 138 -1.06 16.18 2.01
CA ASN A 138 -1.93 15.97 0.85
C ASN A 138 -2.26 14.50 0.64
N GLN A 139 -1.30 13.58 0.83
CA GLN A 139 -1.57 12.14 0.77
C GLN A 139 -2.59 11.70 1.83
N PHE A 140 -2.49 12.20 3.07
CA PHE A 140 -3.49 11.91 4.10
C PHE A 140 -4.86 12.49 3.75
N ALA A 141 -4.93 13.70 3.21
CA ALA A 141 -6.18 14.29 2.78
C ALA A 141 -6.85 13.50 1.64
N MET A 142 -6.07 12.98 0.71
CA MET A 142 -6.55 12.07 -0.34
C MET A 142 -7.06 10.75 0.25
N ALA A 143 -6.29 10.13 1.16
CA ALA A 143 -6.70 8.89 1.82
C ALA A 143 -7.99 9.06 2.64
N ALA A 144 -8.16 10.21 3.30
CA ALA A 144 -9.37 10.53 4.06
C ALA A 144 -10.64 10.66 3.18
N ARG A 145 -10.48 11.05 1.92
CA ARG A 145 -11.58 11.17 0.94
C ARG A 145 -11.94 9.84 0.25
N GLY A 146 -11.33 8.74 0.64
CA GLY A 146 -11.58 7.42 0.03
C GLY A 146 -10.49 6.97 -0.92
N GLY A 147 -9.32 7.60 -0.87
CA GLY A 147 -8.16 7.29 -1.69
C GLY A 147 -8.03 8.19 -2.93
N ALA A 148 -6.86 8.11 -3.57
CA ALA A 148 -6.58 8.83 -4.81
C ALA A 148 -7.58 8.47 -5.93
N GLU A 149 -8.13 7.27 -5.89
CA GLU A 149 -9.06 6.76 -6.91
C GLU A 149 -10.35 7.59 -7.06
N LEU A 150 -10.73 8.39 -6.06
CA LEU A 150 -11.94 9.21 -6.10
C LEU A 150 -11.67 10.70 -6.45
N ILE A 151 -10.47 11.05 -6.87
CA ILE A 151 -10.17 12.40 -7.39
C ILE A 151 -10.98 12.63 -8.68
N GLU A 152 -11.68 13.75 -8.76
CA GLU A 152 -12.52 14.12 -9.91
C GLU A 152 -11.77 14.97 -10.93
N PHE A 153 -12.05 14.77 -12.21
CA PHE A 153 -11.47 15.51 -13.34
C PHE A 153 -12.55 16.38 -13.99
N SER A 154 -12.76 17.58 -13.45
CA SER A 154 -13.82 18.49 -13.85
C SER A 154 -13.69 19.04 -15.28
N GLY A 155 -12.54 18.89 -15.93
CA GLY A 155 -12.32 19.27 -17.34
C GLY A 155 -12.71 18.19 -18.35
N LEU A 156 -13.16 17.02 -17.90
CA LEU A 156 -13.50 15.86 -18.72
C LEU A 156 -14.97 15.50 -18.56
N HIS A 157 -15.54 14.86 -19.59
CA HIS A 157 -16.83 14.20 -19.53
C HIS A 157 -16.69 12.74 -19.97
N TYR A 158 -17.33 11.82 -19.26
CA TYR A 158 -17.12 10.37 -19.44
C TYR A 158 -17.42 9.90 -20.87
N GLU A 159 -18.43 10.47 -21.55
CA GLU A 159 -18.78 10.12 -22.94
C GLU A 159 -17.60 10.34 -23.92
N ASN A 160 -16.77 11.34 -23.65
CA ASN A 160 -15.62 11.67 -24.48
C ASN A 160 -14.37 10.83 -24.13
N CYS A 161 -14.25 10.37 -22.90
CA CYS A 161 -13.01 9.74 -22.42
C CYS A 161 -13.12 8.25 -22.09
N PHE A 162 -14.33 7.69 -21.91
CA PHE A 162 -14.49 6.27 -21.63
C PHE A 162 -14.65 5.43 -22.89
N ASP A 163 -14.05 4.24 -22.87
CA ASP A 163 -14.29 3.18 -23.84
C ASP A 163 -15.57 2.43 -23.47
N MET A 164 -16.64 2.68 -24.21
CA MET A 164 -17.94 2.07 -23.92
C MET A 164 -17.96 0.57 -24.16
N VAL A 165 -17.00 0.01 -24.90
CA VAL A 165 -16.86 -1.45 -25.04
C VAL A 165 -16.43 -2.04 -23.68
N VAL A 166 -15.39 -1.45 -23.07
CA VAL A 166 -14.91 -1.87 -21.73
C VAL A 166 -15.98 -1.67 -20.66
N VAL A 167 -16.74 -0.54 -20.73
CA VAL A 167 -17.87 -0.32 -19.82
C VAL A 167 -18.90 -1.44 -19.93
N ASN A 168 -19.32 -1.79 -21.14
CA ASN A 168 -20.33 -2.84 -21.37
C ASN A 168 -19.81 -4.24 -20.99
N GLU A 169 -18.53 -4.54 -21.24
CA GLU A 169 -17.88 -5.77 -20.77
C GLU A 169 -17.95 -5.86 -19.22
N TYR A 170 -17.67 -4.75 -18.53
CA TYR A 170 -17.74 -4.70 -17.07
C TYR A 170 -19.16 -4.87 -16.54
N LEU A 171 -20.14 -4.20 -17.14
CA LEU A 171 -21.55 -4.37 -16.74
C LEU A 171 -22.02 -5.81 -16.93
N SER A 172 -21.59 -6.48 -17.99
CA SER A 172 -21.86 -7.90 -18.22
C SER A 172 -21.18 -8.78 -17.16
N ALA A 173 -19.94 -8.51 -16.81
CA ALA A 173 -19.22 -9.23 -15.76
C ALA A 173 -19.89 -9.09 -14.39
N ILE A 174 -20.33 -7.88 -14.01
CA ILE A 174 -21.08 -7.65 -12.77
C ILE A 174 -22.38 -8.45 -12.77
N SER A 175 -23.16 -8.42 -13.86
CA SER A 175 -24.41 -9.16 -13.97
C SER A 175 -24.22 -10.65 -13.77
N GLN A 176 -23.11 -11.21 -14.29
CA GLN A 176 -22.77 -12.62 -14.10
C GLN A 176 -22.34 -12.94 -12.66
N SER A 177 -21.56 -12.06 -12.03
CA SER A 177 -20.96 -12.33 -10.71
C SER A 177 -21.89 -11.98 -9.55
N ARG A 178 -22.73 -10.95 -9.68
CA ARG A 178 -23.58 -10.39 -8.61
C ARG A 178 -25.07 -10.42 -8.91
N GLY A 179 -25.47 -10.99 -10.05
CA GLY A 179 -26.85 -10.95 -10.54
C GLY A 179 -27.26 -9.58 -11.08
N ASN A 180 -28.51 -9.44 -11.49
CA ASN A 180 -29.02 -8.25 -12.18
C ASN A 180 -29.32 -7.07 -11.23
N ILE A 181 -28.38 -6.72 -10.34
CA ILE A 181 -28.55 -5.67 -9.33
C ILE A 181 -28.72 -4.25 -9.92
N TYR A 182 -28.41 -4.06 -11.20
CA TYR A 182 -28.48 -2.77 -11.91
C TYR A 182 -29.48 -2.78 -13.05
N GLN A 183 -30.40 -3.78 -13.11
CA GLN A 183 -31.30 -4.03 -14.24
C GLN A 183 -32.14 -2.81 -14.65
N ASP A 184 -32.59 -1.99 -13.67
CA ASP A 184 -33.47 -0.86 -13.88
C ASP A 184 -32.77 0.50 -13.94
N LEU A 185 -31.42 0.50 -14.01
CA LEU A 185 -30.62 1.71 -13.99
C LEU A 185 -30.05 2.04 -15.37
N SER A 186 -29.97 3.34 -15.69
CA SER A 186 -29.22 3.79 -16.85
C SER A 186 -27.70 3.53 -16.66
N THR A 187 -26.96 3.43 -17.76
CA THR A 187 -25.49 3.31 -17.72
C THR A 187 -24.86 4.45 -16.89
N THR A 188 -25.36 5.66 -17.03
CA THR A 188 -24.89 6.82 -16.25
C THR A 188 -25.11 6.62 -14.75
N ASP A 189 -26.32 6.18 -14.34
CA ASP A 189 -26.62 5.92 -12.93
C ASP A 189 -25.75 4.81 -12.35
N ILE A 190 -25.46 3.79 -13.14
CA ILE A 190 -24.55 2.71 -12.73
C ILE A 190 -23.13 3.26 -12.55
N LEU A 191 -22.62 4.05 -13.49
CA LEU A 191 -21.27 4.64 -13.39
C LEU A 191 -21.15 5.57 -12.17
N ILE A 192 -22.21 6.32 -11.82
CA ILE A 192 -22.26 7.11 -10.58
C ILE A 192 -22.20 6.21 -9.35
N LYS A 193 -23.01 5.15 -9.28
CA LYS A 193 -23.01 4.18 -8.16
C LYS A 193 -21.67 3.46 -8.00
N LEU A 194 -20.99 3.18 -9.10
CA LEU A 194 -19.64 2.61 -9.14
C LEU A 194 -18.56 3.64 -8.77
N ARG A 195 -18.91 4.90 -8.59
CA ARG A 195 -17.99 6.02 -8.36
C ARG A 195 -17.00 6.25 -9.51
N ALA A 196 -17.34 5.81 -10.72
CA ALA A 196 -16.54 6.05 -11.91
C ALA A 196 -16.68 7.48 -12.43
N ILE A 197 -17.85 8.08 -12.19
CA ILE A 197 -18.16 9.48 -12.50
C ILE A 197 -18.90 10.13 -11.34
N ASN A 198 -18.89 11.46 -11.29
CA ASN A 198 -19.77 12.24 -10.42
C ASN A 198 -21.13 12.52 -11.08
N HIS A 199 -22.04 13.19 -10.37
CA HIS A 199 -23.37 13.54 -10.88
C HIS A 199 -23.36 14.48 -12.09
N SER A 200 -22.26 15.18 -12.35
CA SER A 200 -22.08 16.05 -13.52
C SER A 200 -21.47 15.32 -14.72
N GLY A 201 -21.23 14.00 -14.62
CA GLY A 201 -20.62 13.20 -15.67
C GLY A 201 -19.09 13.32 -15.75
N ASN A 202 -18.46 14.00 -14.79
CA ASN A 202 -17.01 14.12 -14.75
C ASN A 202 -16.40 12.82 -14.20
N PRO A 203 -15.38 12.24 -14.86
CA PRO A 203 -14.75 11.03 -14.41
C PRO A 203 -13.96 11.23 -13.09
N THR A 204 -13.94 10.19 -12.28
CA THR A 204 -12.99 10.05 -11.18
C THR A 204 -11.70 9.43 -11.70
N LEU A 205 -10.63 9.43 -10.89
CA LEU A 205 -9.42 8.69 -11.24
C LEU A 205 -9.72 7.20 -11.42
N PHE A 206 -10.57 6.60 -10.57
CA PHE A 206 -11.05 5.23 -10.79
C PHE A 206 -11.71 5.08 -12.16
N GLY A 207 -12.59 5.99 -12.54
CA GLY A 207 -13.25 5.93 -13.84
C GLY A 207 -12.26 5.97 -15.01
N LEU A 208 -11.22 6.82 -14.94
CA LEU A 208 -10.15 6.85 -15.93
C LEU A 208 -9.30 5.58 -15.90
N LEU A 209 -8.93 5.10 -14.72
CA LEU A 209 -8.17 3.83 -14.57
C LEU A 209 -8.93 2.64 -15.16
N ALA A 210 -10.24 2.57 -14.92
CA ALA A 210 -11.07 1.44 -15.36
C ALA A 210 -11.45 1.52 -16.85
N PHE A 211 -11.82 2.69 -17.34
CA PHE A 211 -12.60 2.81 -18.57
C PHE A 211 -12.00 3.76 -19.62
N SER A 212 -10.89 4.46 -19.36
CA SER A 212 -10.36 5.41 -20.34
C SER A 212 -10.00 4.73 -21.65
N LYS A 213 -10.34 5.39 -22.77
CA LYS A 213 -9.89 4.98 -24.11
C LYS A 213 -8.52 5.56 -24.41
N ASN A 214 -7.74 4.86 -25.21
CA ASN A 214 -6.40 5.28 -25.64
C ASN A 214 -5.51 5.70 -24.44
N ASN A 215 -4.82 6.85 -24.57
CA ASN A 215 -3.90 7.40 -23.57
C ASN A 215 -4.52 8.51 -22.69
N ILE A 216 -5.83 8.65 -22.69
CA ILE A 216 -6.52 9.74 -21.94
C ILE A 216 -6.16 9.71 -20.45
N LEU A 217 -6.01 8.53 -19.87
CA LEU A 217 -5.54 8.41 -18.48
C LEU A 217 -4.19 9.10 -18.29
N GLN A 218 -3.20 8.77 -19.12
CA GLN A 218 -1.84 9.29 -19.01
C GLN A 218 -1.78 10.79 -19.34
N GLU A 219 -2.55 11.24 -20.31
CA GLU A 219 -2.62 12.65 -20.72
C GLU A 219 -3.23 13.57 -19.65
N ASN A 220 -4.14 13.05 -18.84
CA ASN A 220 -4.85 13.82 -17.81
C ASN A 220 -4.35 13.57 -16.38
N THR A 221 -3.44 12.61 -16.17
CA THR A 221 -2.78 12.36 -14.90
C THR A 221 -1.28 12.62 -15.02
N ALA A 222 -0.52 11.58 -15.33
CA ALA A 222 0.91 11.66 -15.65
C ALA A 222 1.30 10.51 -16.58
N PRO A 223 2.29 10.70 -17.47
CA PRO A 223 2.81 9.65 -18.33
C PRO A 223 3.24 8.39 -17.57
N THR A 224 3.62 8.56 -16.31
CA THR A 224 4.04 7.49 -15.39
C THR A 224 2.92 6.63 -14.83
N VAL A 225 1.63 6.97 -15.06
CA VAL A 225 0.49 6.12 -14.68
C VAL A 225 0.33 4.99 -15.70
N ASN A 226 1.42 4.23 -15.87
CA ASN A 226 1.55 3.13 -16.82
C ASN A 226 2.42 2.01 -16.21
N ILE A 227 2.67 0.97 -17.02
CA ILE A 227 3.60 -0.11 -16.70
C ILE A 227 4.73 -0.05 -17.72
N ALA A 228 5.98 -0.12 -17.25
CA ALA A 228 7.15 -0.28 -18.10
C ALA A 228 7.83 -1.60 -17.83
N ILE A 229 8.37 -2.21 -18.90
CA ILE A 229 9.20 -3.41 -18.84
C ILE A 229 10.55 -3.08 -19.45
N THR A 230 11.61 -3.40 -18.72
CA THR A 230 12.98 -3.38 -19.23
C THR A 230 13.58 -4.78 -19.09
N GLN A 231 14.09 -5.34 -20.18
CA GLN A 231 14.78 -6.64 -20.18
C GLN A 231 16.27 -6.40 -20.27
N TYR A 232 17.02 -6.89 -19.29
CA TYR A 232 18.48 -6.78 -19.20
C TYR A 232 19.14 -8.02 -19.81
N ALA A 233 20.36 -7.83 -20.33
CA ALA A 233 21.16 -8.91 -20.93
C ALA A 233 21.73 -9.88 -19.89
N THR A 234 21.89 -9.41 -18.64
CA THR A 234 22.54 -10.14 -17.55
C THR A 234 21.65 -10.19 -16.29
N ASP A 235 22.21 -10.63 -15.18
CA ASP A 235 21.62 -10.62 -13.85
C ASP A 235 21.70 -9.25 -13.14
N SER A 236 22.25 -8.24 -13.84
CA SER A 236 22.50 -6.89 -13.31
C SER A 236 22.01 -5.81 -14.27
N LYS A 237 21.66 -4.63 -13.76
CA LYS A 237 21.35 -3.42 -14.56
C LYS A 237 22.55 -2.88 -15.32
N VAL A 238 23.75 -3.25 -14.88
CA VAL A 238 25.00 -2.85 -15.53
C VAL A 238 25.64 -4.09 -16.16
N ASN A 239 25.76 -4.09 -17.49
CA ASN A 239 26.55 -5.10 -18.18
C ASN A 239 28.02 -4.72 -18.11
N ILE A 240 28.78 -5.37 -17.21
CA ILE A 240 30.23 -5.10 -17.01
C ILE A 240 31.02 -5.57 -18.22
N SER A 241 30.56 -6.61 -18.93
CA SER A 241 31.27 -7.18 -20.10
C SER A 241 31.09 -6.35 -21.35
N ASP A 242 29.92 -5.74 -21.55
CA ASP A 242 29.65 -4.80 -22.62
C ASP A 242 28.68 -3.69 -22.15
N PRO A 243 29.21 -2.52 -21.78
CA PRO A 243 28.40 -1.39 -21.36
C PRO A 243 27.44 -0.84 -22.42
N ASN A 244 27.63 -1.19 -23.70
CA ASN A 244 26.75 -0.77 -24.79
C ASN A 244 25.53 -1.70 -24.95
N GLU A 245 25.58 -2.93 -24.42
CA GLU A 245 24.48 -3.90 -24.41
C GLU A 245 23.87 -3.99 -23.00
N THR A 246 23.34 -2.89 -22.48
CA THR A 246 22.78 -2.85 -21.13
C THR A 246 21.41 -3.49 -21.06
N PHE A 247 20.56 -3.27 -22.05
CA PHE A 247 19.21 -3.84 -22.11
C PHE A 247 18.87 -4.36 -23.51
N ILE A 248 18.03 -5.41 -23.55
CA ILE A 248 17.62 -6.10 -24.77
C ILE A 248 16.30 -5.54 -25.31
N ASP A 249 15.39 -5.15 -24.39
CA ASP A 249 14.04 -4.67 -24.71
C ASP A 249 13.61 -3.63 -23.67
N ASP A 250 12.89 -2.61 -24.12
CA ASP A 250 12.30 -1.59 -23.25
C ASP A 250 10.95 -1.17 -23.83
N ARG A 251 9.88 -1.29 -23.03
CA ARG A 251 8.51 -1.03 -23.49
C ARG A 251 7.65 -0.42 -22.39
N GLU A 252 6.72 0.43 -22.83
CA GLU A 252 5.69 1.03 -22.00
C GLU A 252 4.30 0.57 -22.43
N PHE A 253 3.44 0.32 -21.45
CA PHE A 253 2.05 -0.11 -21.65
C PHE A 253 1.11 0.93 -21.05
N ASN A 254 0.46 1.69 -21.90
CA ASN A 254 -0.47 2.78 -21.60
C ASN A 254 -1.94 2.33 -21.71
N GLY A 255 -2.87 3.27 -21.53
CA GLY A 255 -4.31 3.06 -21.56
C GLY A 255 -4.89 2.76 -20.17
N ASN A 256 -6.11 2.22 -20.12
CA ASN A 256 -6.74 1.80 -18.89
C ASN A 256 -6.05 0.55 -18.29
N VAL A 257 -6.34 0.24 -17.02
CA VAL A 257 -5.66 -0.85 -16.31
C VAL A 257 -5.87 -2.24 -16.93
N ILE A 258 -7.00 -2.46 -17.61
CA ILE A 258 -7.27 -3.74 -18.31
C ILE A 258 -6.35 -3.89 -19.51
N SER A 259 -6.20 -2.81 -20.30
CA SER A 259 -5.29 -2.76 -21.44
C SER A 259 -3.84 -2.93 -20.98
N GLN A 260 -3.43 -2.20 -19.94
CA GLN A 260 -2.10 -2.33 -19.34
C GLN A 260 -1.85 -3.77 -18.89
N PHE A 261 -2.77 -4.36 -18.11
CA PHE A 261 -2.65 -5.74 -17.63
C PHE A 261 -2.51 -6.75 -18.77
N LYS A 262 -3.46 -6.74 -19.73
CA LYS A 262 -3.48 -7.70 -20.84
C LYS A 262 -2.20 -7.59 -21.70
N SER A 263 -1.81 -6.37 -22.06
CA SER A 263 -0.63 -6.13 -22.91
C SER A 263 0.66 -6.49 -22.20
N THR A 264 0.81 -6.15 -20.93
CA THR A 264 1.98 -6.50 -20.10
C THR A 264 2.09 -8.01 -19.90
N ALA A 265 0.99 -8.68 -19.54
CA ALA A 265 0.98 -10.12 -19.33
C ALA A 265 1.36 -10.88 -20.62
N ASN A 266 0.81 -10.48 -21.78
CA ASN A 266 1.16 -11.06 -23.06
C ASN A 266 2.62 -10.84 -23.44
N HIS A 267 3.16 -9.64 -23.16
CA HIS A 267 4.56 -9.34 -23.42
C HIS A 267 5.48 -10.18 -22.54
N LEU A 268 5.22 -10.25 -21.23
CA LEU A 268 5.98 -11.09 -20.30
C LEU A 268 5.98 -12.55 -20.76
N ARG A 269 4.81 -13.09 -21.15
CA ARG A 269 4.69 -14.45 -21.65
C ARG A 269 5.58 -14.69 -22.88
N SER A 270 5.70 -13.71 -23.78
CA SER A 270 6.52 -13.82 -25.00
C SER A 270 8.03 -13.77 -24.73
N LYS A 271 8.44 -13.23 -23.58
CA LYS A 271 9.86 -13.05 -23.20
C LYS A 271 10.39 -14.14 -22.29
N LEU A 272 9.51 -14.88 -21.63
CA LEU A 272 9.93 -15.93 -20.70
C LEU A 272 10.37 -17.19 -21.42
N PRO A 273 11.48 -17.83 -20.97
CA PRO A 273 11.91 -19.10 -21.53
C PRO A 273 10.87 -20.19 -21.33
N ILE A 274 10.69 -21.01 -22.35
CA ILE A 274 9.87 -22.21 -22.29
C ILE A 274 10.76 -23.40 -21.92
N ARG A 275 10.37 -24.12 -20.86
CA ARG A 275 11.02 -25.38 -20.44
C ARG A 275 10.20 -26.55 -20.92
N GLY A 276 10.85 -27.54 -21.51
CA GLY A 276 10.22 -28.81 -21.90
C GLY A 276 10.49 -29.90 -20.88
N LEU A 277 9.46 -30.55 -20.38
CA LEU A 277 9.56 -31.77 -19.59
C LEU A 277 8.95 -32.93 -20.40
N ILE A 278 9.53 -34.11 -20.26
CA ILE A 278 8.93 -35.36 -20.81
C ILE A 278 8.17 -35.99 -19.64
N ASP A 279 6.85 -36.13 -19.79
CA ASP A 279 6.03 -36.79 -18.79
C ASP A 279 6.31 -38.30 -18.71
N PRO A 280 5.81 -39.02 -17.71
CA PRO A 280 5.99 -40.46 -17.56
C PRO A 280 5.42 -41.29 -18.73
N GLN A 281 4.56 -40.68 -19.57
CA GLN A 281 3.97 -41.29 -20.79
C GLN A 281 4.82 -41.00 -22.02
N GLY A 282 5.95 -40.28 -21.91
CA GLY A 282 6.86 -39.94 -22.99
C GLY A 282 6.43 -38.75 -23.84
N LEU A 283 5.41 -38.00 -23.42
CA LEU A 283 4.94 -36.78 -24.09
C LEU A 283 5.71 -35.55 -23.60
N ARG A 284 6.16 -34.74 -24.57
CA ARG A 284 6.79 -33.45 -24.24
C ARG A 284 5.73 -32.43 -23.83
N GLN A 285 5.83 -31.95 -22.64
CA GLN A 285 5.02 -30.84 -22.12
C GLN A 285 5.89 -29.59 -22.02
N GLU A 286 5.38 -28.46 -22.47
CA GLU A 286 6.08 -27.18 -22.46
C GLU A 286 5.49 -26.27 -21.37
N TYR A 287 6.36 -25.75 -20.52
CA TYR A 287 6.00 -24.85 -19.42
C TYR A 287 6.80 -23.54 -19.51
N LEU A 288 6.20 -22.42 -19.12
CA LEU A 288 6.95 -21.19 -18.90
C LEU A 288 7.90 -21.38 -17.71
N SER A 289 9.08 -20.77 -17.78
CA SER A 289 10.06 -20.82 -16.67
C SER A 289 9.52 -20.23 -15.36
N ILE A 290 8.55 -19.31 -15.45
CA ILE A 290 7.75 -18.80 -14.35
C ILE A 290 6.28 -19.12 -14.65
N PRO A 291 5.53 -19.75 -13.72
CA PRO A 291 4.13 -20.08 -13.93
C PRO A 291 3.28 -18.86 -14.27
N GLU A 292 2.40 -18.98 -15.27
CA GLU A 292 1.54 -17.88 -15.73
C GLU A 292 0.68 -17.30 -14.59
N ILE A 293 0.22 -18.16 -13.68
CA ILE A 293 -0.56 -17.74 -12.52
C ILE A 293 0.23 -16.80 -11.59
N ALA A 294 1.54 -17.06 -11.37
CA ALA A 294 2.38 -16.19 -10.57
C ALA A 294 2.55 -14.81 -11.21
N ILE A 295 2.77 -14.77 -12.53
CA ILE A 295 2.91 -13.52 -13.29
C ILE A 295 1.63 -12.70 -13.21
N ARG A 296 0.48 -13.33 -13.49
CA ARG A 296 -0.83 -12.67 -13.48
C ARG A 296 -1.16 -12.10 -12.11
N GLU A 297 -0.94 -12.87 -11.05
CA GLU A 297 -1.23 -12.46 -9.68
C GLU A 297 -0.29 -11.33 -9.23
N ALA A 298 1.01 -11.42 -9.53
CA ALA A 298 1.98 -10.38 -9.19
C ALA A 298 1.65 -9.05 -9.91
N LEU A 299 1.30 -9.12 -11.19
CA LEU A 299 0.91 -7.96 -11.98
C LEU A 299 -0.41 -7.34 -11.50
N ALA A 300 -1.41 -8.17 -11.21
CA ALA A 300 -2.69 -7.72 -10.66
C ALA A 300 -2.51 -7.02 -9.31
N ASN A 301 -1.66 -7.59 -8.45
CA ASN A 301 -1.31 -6.99 -7.15
C ASN A 301 -0.57 -5.65 -7.33
N ALA A 302 0.35 -5.55 -8.28
CA ALA A 302 1.03 -4.30 -8.57
C ALA A 302 0.03 -3.20 -8.98
N ILE A 303 -0.90 -3.49 -9.88
CA ILE A 303 -1.96 -2.55 -10.30
C ILE A 303 -2.87 -2.19 -9.13
N ALA A 304 -3.36 -3.18 -8.39
CA ALA A 304 -4.33 -2.98 -7.31
C ALA A 304 -3.77 -2.19 -6.13
N HIS A 305 -2.48 -2.35 -5.83
CA HIS A 305 -1.83 -1.74 -4.66
C HIS A 305 -0.92 -0.55 -5.01
N ARG A 306 -0.83 -0.15 -6.29
CA ARG A 306 -0.12 1.05 -6.70
C ARG A 306 -0.62 2.28 -5.93
N ASP A 307 0.29 3.12 -5.50
CA ASP A 307 -0.05 4.46 -5.00
C ASP A 307 -0.32 5.41 -6.18
N TYR A 308 -1.60 5.55 -6.54
CA TYR A 308 -2.03 6.46 -7.62
C TYR A 308 -1.98 7.94 -7.23
N GLY A 309 -1.66 8.28 -5.99
CA GLY A 309 -1.31 9.64 -5.58
C GLY A 309 0.14 10.01 -5.92
N THR A 310 0.97 9.03 -6.30
CA THR A 310 2.37 9.22 -6.66
C THR A 310 2.53 9.24 -8.19
N TYR A 311 2.81 10.44 -8.74
CA TYR A 311 2.99 10.65 -10.18
C TYR A 311 4.46 10.66 -10.64
N SER A 312 5.41 10.53 -9.71
CA SER A 312 6.85 10.59 -10.04
C SER A 312 7.45 9.27 -10.52
N SER A 313 6.72 8.16 -10.38
CA SER A 313 7.20 6.83 -10.74
C SER A 313 6.10 5.95 -11.28
N ARG A 314 6.48 4.93 -12.06
CA ARG A 314 5.61 3.96 -12.73
C ARG A 314 5.69 2.59 -12.06
N ILE A 315 4.82 1.66 -12.44
CA ILE A 315 5.07 0.24 -12.17
C ILE A 315 6.20 -0.17 -13.12
N GLN A 316 7.34 -0.53 -12.55
CA GLN A 316 8.51 -0.97 -13.31
C GLN A 316 8.67 -2.48 -13.17
N ILE A 317 8.85 -3.16 -14.29
CA ILE A 317 9.14 -4.60 -14.36
C ILE A 317 10.51 -4.75 -15.01
N ASP A 318 11.45 -5.29 -14.26
CA ASP A 318 12.80 -5.57 -14.71
C ASP A 318 12.95 -7.09 -14.91
N ILE A 319 13.27 -7.51 -16.13
CA ILE A 319 13.52 -8.92 -16.49
C ILE A 319 15.03 -9.11 -16.57
N TYR A 320 15.57 -9.94 -15.71
CA TYR A 320 16.98 -10.34 -15.70
C TYR A 320 17.13 -11.77 -16.22
N ALA A 321 18.37 -12.21 -16.36
CA ALA A 321 18.66 -13.58 -16.80
C ALA A 321 18.15 -14.66 -15.81
N ASP A 322 18.05 -14.33 -14.54
CA ASP A 322 17.74 -15.25 -13.44
C ASP A 322 16.44 -14.95 -12.68
N ARG A 323 15.86 -13.74 -12.84
CA ARG A 323 14.68 -13.29 -12.07
C ARG A 323 13.87 -12.21 -12.79
N ILE A 324 12.68 -11.97 -12.27
CA ILE A 324 11.85 -10.77 -12.57
C ILE A 324 11.67 -9.98 -11.29
N GLU A 325 11.85 -8.67 -11.38
CA GLU A 325 11.57 -7.72 -10.32
C GLU A 325 10.37 -6.83 -10.71
N ILE A 326 9.37 -6.71 -9.83
CA ILE A 326 8.24 -5.79 -10.01
C ILE A 326 8.32 -4.73 -8.93
N ILE A 327 8.58 -3.50 -9.34
CA ILE A 327 8.76 -2.34 -8.46
C ILE A 327 7.50 -1.49 -8.55
N ASN A 328 6.82 -1.29 -7.42
CA ASN A 328 5.55 -0.60 -7.36
C ASN A 328 5.68 0.73 -6.59
N PRO A 329 5.15 1.85 -7.12
CA PRO A 329 5.10 3.11 -6.38
C PRO A 329 4.29 3.00 -5.09
N GLY A 330 4.83 3.58 -4.01
CA GLY A 330 4.19 3.61 -2.70
C GLY A 330 4.86 2.69 -1.67
N ARG A 331 4.43 2.83 -0.41
CA ARG A 331 4.89 1.98 0.71
C ARG A 331 3.91 0.84 0.93
N SER A 332 4.38 -0.28 1.47
CA SER A 332 3.49 -1.33 1.95
C SER A 332 2.54 -0.79 3.03
N LEU A 333 1.27 -1.19 2.97
CA LEU A 333 0.26 -0.86 4.00
C LEU A 333 0.27 -1.85 5.17
N VAL A 334 1.04 -2.92 5.05
CA VAL A 334 1.22 -3.95 6.07
C VAL A 334 2.71 -4.17 6.28
N PRO A 335 3.16 -4.52 7.50
CA PRO A 335 4.54 -4.91 7.74
C PRO A 335 4.93 -6.06 6.81
N ILE A 336 6.11 -5.96 6.18
CA ILE A 336 6.56 -6.95 5.18
C ILE A 336 6.69 -8.34 5.82
N GLU A 337 7.14 -8.40 7.07
CA GLU A 337 7.32 -9.62 7.84
C GLU A 337 5.99 -10.35 8.13
N ARG A 338 4.87 -9.63 8.03
CA ARG A 338 3.53 -10.13 8.35
C ARG A 338 2.58 -10.12 7.15
N ILE A 339 3.13 -9.97 5.95
CA ILE A 339 2.34 -9.82 4.72
C ILE A 339 1.48 -11.07 4.43
N ASP A 340 1.92 -12.25 4.87
CA ASP A 340 1.20 -13.51 4.70
C ASP A 340 0.10 -13.73 5.75
N GLU A 341 0.20 -13.07 6.90
CA GLU A 341 -0.66 -13.27 8.06
C GLU A 341 -1.73 -12.18 8.17
N THR A 342 -1.48 -11.03 7.56
CA THR A 342 -2.34 -9.86 7.68
C THR A 342 -3.47 -9.92 6.65
N PRO A 343 -4.73 -9.64 7.03
CA PRO A 343 -5.81 -9.46 6.07
C PRO A 343 -5.43 -8.44 5.01
N SER A 344 -5.80 -8.71 3.75
CA SER A 344 -5.50 -7.80 2.63
C SER A 344 -6.08 -6.41 2.90
N VAL A 345 -5.20 -5.42 3.01
CA VAL A 345 -5.57 -4.01 3.08
C VAL A 345 -5.38 -3.42 1.69
N SER A 346 -6.45 -2.95 1.08
CA SER A 346 -6.37 -2.35 -0.26
C SER A 346 -6.19 -0.83 -0.17
N ARG A 347 -5.21 -0.30 -0.91
CA ARG A 347 -5.05 1.14 -1.11
C ARG A 347 -6.15 1.70 -2.01
N ASN A 348 -6.60 0.92 -2.98
CA ASN A 348 -7.58 1.29 -4.00
C ASN A 348 -8.75 0.27 -3.96
N PRO A 349 -9.67 0.38 -2.98
CA PRO A 349 -10.72 -0.63 -2.77
C PRO A 349 -11.72 -0.71 -3.94
N THR A 350 -12.02 0.40 -4.62
CA THR A 350 -12.92 0.42 -5.77
C THR A 350 -12.27 -0.27 -6.97
N LEU A 351 -11.00 0.04 -7.24
CA LEU A 351 -10.21 -0.62 -8.28
C LEU A 351 -10.03 -2.11 -8.00
N MET A 352 -9.77 -2.49 -6.75
CA MET A 352 -9.67 -3.90 -6.36
C MET A 352 -10.97 -4.66 -6.63
N SER A 353 -12.13 -4.06 -6.33
CA SER A 353 -13.43 -4.66 -6.63
C SER A 353 -13.64 -4.83 -8.14
N PHE A 354 -13.26 -3.83 -8.92
CA PHE A 354 -13.30 -3.86 -10.39
C PHE A 354 -12.44 -5.00 -10.97
N LEU A 355 -11.20 -5.14 -10.50
CA LEU A 355 -10.30 -6.20 -10.96
C LEU A 355 -10.80 -7.60 -10.58
N LYS A 356 -11.46 -7.75 -9.43
CA LYS A 356 -12.12 -9.00 -9.02
C LYS A 356 -13.29 -9.35 -9.93
N ASP A 357 -14.14 -8.39 -10.27
CA ASP A 357 -15.27 -8.62 -11.18
C ASP A 357 -14.82 -9.05 -12.58
N PHE A 358 -13.65 -8.59 -13.02
CA PHE A 358 -13.00 -9.03 -14.26
C PHE A 358 -12.20 -10.34 -14.13
N HIS A 359 -12.23 -10.99 -12.97
CA HIS A 359 -11.43 -12.21 -12.69
C HIS A 359 -9.93 -12.04 -12.96
N ILE A 360 -9.41 -10.82 -12.77
CA ILE A 360 -7.98 -10.53 -12.88
C ILE A 360 -7.26 -10.89 -11.59
N THR A 361 -7.88 -10.64 -10.42
CA THR A 361 -7.39 -11.05 -9.11
C THR A 361 -8.22 -12.18 -8.54
N GLU A 362 -7.61 -13.05 -7.71
CA GLU A 362 -8.35 -14.07 -6.98
C GLU A 362 -9.25 -13.47 -5.89
N GLN A 363 -10.42 -14.10 -5.67
CA GLN A 363 -11.44 -13.64 -4.71
C GLN A 363 -11.01 -13.77 -3.23
N ARG A 364 -9.93 -14.48 -2.90
CA ARG A 364 -9.66 -14.97 -1.54
C ARG A 364 -8.35 -14.46 -0.92
N ALA A 365 -7.89 -13.24 -1.12
CA ALA A 365 -6.76 -12.64 -0.38
C ALA A 365 -5.53 -13.58 -0.16
N ARG A 366 -5.24 -14.49 -1.12
CA ARG A 366 -4.16 -15.48 -1.08
C ARG A 366 -3.10 -15.23 -2.15
N GLY A 367 -3.09 -14.04 -2.76
CA GLY A 367 -2.26 -13.76 -3.93
C GLY A 367 -0.79 -14.07 -3.73
N ILE A 368 -0.18 -13.63 -2.63
CA ILE A 368 1.23 -13.92 -2.33
C ILE A 368 1.46 -15.41 -2.10
N LYS A 369 0.54 -16.08 -1.40
CA LYS A 369 0.61 -17.53 -1.22
C LYS A 369 0.48 -18.27 -2.55
N THR A 370 -0.45 -17.85 -3.42
CA THR A 370 -0.62 -18.41 -4.76
C THR A 370 0.67 -18.27 -5.58
N ILE A 371 1.33 -17.10 -5.53
CA ILE A 371 2.62 -16.89 -6.19
C ILE A 371 3.66 -17.90 -5.66
N ARG A 372 3.84 -17.98 -4.34
CA ARG A 372 4.82 -18.89 -3.70
C ARG A 372 4.54 -20.36 -4.01
N ASP A 373 3.30 -20.80 -3.85
CA ASP A 373 2.92 -22.19 -4.08
C ASP A 373 3.15 -22.58 -5.55
N SER A 374 2.85 -21.68 -6.48
CA SER A 374 3.06 -21.92 -7.92
C SER A 374 4.52 -21.89 -8.35
N LEU A 375 5.39 -21.15 -7.66
CA LEU A 375 6.83 -21.14 -7.94
C LEU A 375 7.56 -22.36 -7.34
N ASN A 376 6.96 -23.03 -6.36
CA ASN A 376 7.53 -24.20 -5.69
C ASN A 376 6.98 -25.52 -6.28
N SER A 377 6.02 -25.49 -7.18
CA SER A 377 5.45 -26.63 -7.88
C SER A 377 6.21 -26.96 -9.17
#